data_3d38a85bf0fb0a0a1e438aaca77467ae
#
_entry.id   3d38a85bf0fb0a0a1e438aaca77467ae
#
_cell.length_a   1.000
_cell.length_b   1.000
_cell.length_c   1.000
_cell.angle_alpha   90.00
_cell.angle_beta   90.00
_cell.angle_gamma   90.00
#
_symmetry.space_group_name_H-M   'P 1'
#
loop_
_entity.id
_entity.type
_entity.pdbx_description
1 polymer ?
#
loop_
_entity_poly.entity_id
_entity_poly.type
_entity_poly.pdbx_seq_one_letter_code
_entity_poly.pdbx_strand_id
1 'polypeptide(L)'
;REELVSILEKNGGHADDAWGKGKLIAEIFEAVAEEKLIQPTFVTDHPLEISPLAKKKPENPLLTDRFELFICGHEYANAFSELNDPVDQAERFRAQVEAKDMGDDEAMGYDEDYIRALEYGMPPAGGVGIGIDRLVMLLTDSATIRDVLLFPHMRDER
;
A
#
# COMPACT_ATOMS: atom_id res chain seq x y z
N ARG A 1 5.88 9.49 18.13
CA ARG A 1 6.72 9.56 16.94
C ARG A 1 8.17 9.17 17.26
N GLU A 2 8.83 9.80 18.20
CA GLU A 2 10.25 9.56 18.55
C GLU A 2 10.55 8.08 18.82
N GLU A 3 9.68 7.37 19.53
CA GLU A 3 9.82 5.94 19.79
C GLU A 3 9.78 5.09 18.50
N LEU A 4 8.85 5.40 17.58
CA LEU A 4 8.75 4.71 16.29
C LEU A 4 9.99 4.96 15.42
N VAL A 5 10.46 6.20 15.36
CA VAL A 5 11.72 6.55 14.67
C VAL A 5 12.88 5.73 15.25
N SER A 6 13.01 5.69 16.57
CA SER A 6 14.08 4.91 17.23
C SER A 6 14.00 3.40 16.95
N ILE A 7 12.79 2.85 16.83
CA ILE A 7 12.60 1.43 16.46
C ILE A 7 13.01 1.20 15.00
N LEU A 8 12.58 2.05 14.08
CA LEU A 8 12.92 1.94 12.67
C LEU A 8 14.44 2.01 12.44
N GLU A 9 15.09 3.03 12.99
CA GLU A 9 16.54 3.21 12.87
C GLU A 9 17.35 2.06 13.45
N LYS A 10 16.93 1.49 14.60
CA LYS A 10 17.57 0.30 15.19
C LYS A 10 17.48 -0.93 14.31
N ASN A 11 16.51 -0.98 13.40
CA ASN A 11 16.32 -2.08 12.44
C ASN A 11 16.85 -1.73 11.04
N GLY A 12 17.64 -0.66 10.91
CA GLY A 12 18.33 -0.31 9.67
C GLY A 12 17.52 0.54 8.69
N GLY A 13 16.30 0.95 9.07
CA GLY A 13 15.49 1.88 8.29
C GLY A 13 15.91 3.33 8.51
N HIS A 14 15.38 4.22 7.70
CA HIS A 14 15.55 5.66 7.80
C HIS A 14 14.19 6.32 7.90
N ALA A 15 14.02 7.25 8.84
CA ALA A 15 12.78 8.00 9.01
C ALA A 15 12.89 9.39 8.40
N ASP A 16 11.93 9.76 7.56
CA ASP A 16 11.77 11.11 7.07
C ASP A 16 10.97 11.97 8.08
N ASP A 17 11.30 13.26 8.15
CA ASP A 17 10.59 14.20 9.02
C ASP A 17 9.14 14.46 8.59
N ALA A 18 8.85 14.30 7.31
CA ALA A 18 7.51 14.41 6.74
C ALA A 18 6.59 13.24 7.11
N TRP A 19 7.14 12.08 7.53
CA TRP A 19 6.34 10.90 7.80
C TRP A 19 5.52 10.99 9.08
N GLY A 20 4.24 10.71 8.95
CA GLY A 20 3.35 10.58 10.08
C GLY A 20 3.48 9.22 10.77
N LYS A 21 2.62 9.00 11.75
CA LYS A 21 2.66 7.77 12.55
C LYS A 21 2.32 6.53 11.73
N GLY A 22 1.37 6.63 10.81
CA GLY A 22 0.92 5.52 9.97
C GLY A 22 2.02 5.03 9.04
N LYS A 23 2.71 5.94 8.37
CA LYS A 23 3.85 5.62 7.50
C LYS A 23 4.99 4.98 8.30
N LEU A 24 5.35 5.54 9.47
CA LEU A 24 6.38 4.96 10.33
C LEU A 24 6.05 3.52 10.79
N ILE A 25 4.77 3.22 11.05
CA ILE A 25 4.35 1.84 11.41
C ILE A 25 4.53 0.90 10.23
N ALA A 26 4.19 1.32 9.01
CA ALA A 26 4.38 0.53 7.80
C ALA A 26 5.87 0.24 7.54
N GLU A 27 6.71 1.25 7.59
CA GLU A 27 8.17 1.09 7.41
C GLU A 27 8.81 0.16 8.46
N ILE A 28 8.35 0.24 9.72
CA ILE A 28 8.80 -0.70 10.76
C ILE A 28 8.35 -2.12 10.41
N PHE A 29 7.09 -2.30 9.94
CA PHE A 29 6.60 -3.63 9.54
C PHE A 29 7.47 -4.21 8.41
N GLU A 30 7.76 -3.45 7.37
CA GLU A 30 8.64 -3.85 6.28
C GLU A 30 10.03 -4.25 6.80
N ALA A 31 10.65 -3.41 7.62
CA ALA A 31 11.99 -3.65 8.14
C ALA A 31 12.11 -4.86 9.08
N VAL A 32 11.06 -5.22 9.82
CA VAL A 32 11.18 -6.22 10.89
C VAL A 32 10.36 -7.50 10.68
N ALA A 33 9.32 -7.46 9.86
CA ALA A 33 8.32 -8.53 9.79
C ALA A 33 8.12 -9.11 8.40
N GLU A 34 8.08 -8.31 7.36
CA GLU A 34 7.70 -8.72 6.01
C GLU A 34 8.47 -9.95 5.50
N GLU A 35 9.80 -9.89 5.51
CA GLU A 35 10.67 -10.99 5.06
C GLU A 35 10.48 -12.29 5.86
N LYS A 36 9.87 -12.22 7.06
CA LYS A 36 9.63 -13.38 7.93
C LYS A 36 8.29 -14.07 7.64
N LEU A 37 7.45 -13.49 6.80
CA LEU A 37 6.15 -14.02 6.44
C LEU A 37 6.29 -15.12 5.36
N ILE A 38 6.82 -16.27 5.74
CA ILE A 38 7.08 -17.38 4.80
C ILE A 38 5.79 -18.09 4.41
N GLN A 39 4.93 -18.42 5.40
CA GLN A 39 3.64 -19.04 5.16
C GLN A 39 2.62 -18.01 4.65
N PRO A 40 1.61 -18.42 3.87
CA PRO A 40 0.54 -17.51 3.45
C PRO A 40 -0.06 -16.79 4.66
N THR A 41 0.10 -15.47 4.71
CA THR A 41 -0.29 -14.63 5.84
C THR A 41 -1.04 -13.39 5.35
N PHE A 42 -2.23 -13.17 5.89
CA PHE A 42 -2.96 -11.92 5.67
C PHE A 42 -2.55 -10.91 6.74
N VAL A 43 -2.03 -9.78 6.31
CA VAL A 43 -1.79 -8.61 7.15
C VAL A 43 -2.98 -7.67 6.98
N THR A 44 -3.67 -7.36 8.07
CA THR A 44 -4.92 -6.58 8.06
C THR A 44 -4.76 -5.26 8.80
N ASP A 45 -5.76 -4.40 8.68
CA ASP A 45 -5.85 -3.18 9.50
C ASP A 45 -4.73 -2.18 9.22
N HIS A 46 -4.49 -1.93 7.92
CA HIS A 46 -3.49 -0.96 7.50
C HIS A 46 -3.84 0.46 7.98
N PRO A 47 -2.82 1.27 8.32
CA PRO A 47 -3.03 2.68 8.68
C PRO A 47 -3.74 3.47 7.59
N LEU A 48 -4.63 4.37 8.03
CA LEU A 48 -5.38 5.27 7.15
C LEU A 48 -4.45 6.13 6.29
N GLU A 49 -3.37 6.59 6.85
CA GLU A 49 -2.38 7.48 6.24
C GLU A 49 -1.78 6.91 4.94
N ILE A 50 -1.53 5.61 4.91
CA ILE A 50 -0.98 4.89 3.75
C ILE A 50 -2.04 4.16 2.91
N SER A 51 -3.31 4.45 3.13
CA SER A 51 -4.42 3.76 2.47
C SER A 51 -5.47 4.76 1.97
N PRO A 52 -5.09 5.69 1.05
CA PRO A 52 -5.93 6.82 0.68
C PRO A 52 -7.22 6.46 -0.04
N LEU A 53 -7.31 5.27 -0.64
CA LEU A 53 -8.48 4.80 -1.40
C LEU A 53 -9.35 3.80 -0.62
N ALA A 54 -8.88 3.37 0.56
CA ALA A 54 -9.56 2.37 1.37
C ALA A 54 -10.52 3.00 2.38
N LYS A 55 -11.64 2.33 2.61
CA LYS A 55 -12.63 2.75 3.60
C LYS A 55 -12.07 2.59 5.02
N LYS A 56 -12.24 3.60 5.86
CA LYS A 56 -11.85 3.52 7.28
C LYS A 56 -12.77 2.60 8.07
N LYS A 57 -12.23 1.94 9.08
CA LYS A 57 -13.00 1.11 9.99
C LYS A 57 -13.88 1.97 10.90
N PRO A 58 -15.19 1.64 11.06
CA PRO A 58 -16.08 2.40 11.93
C PRO A 58 -15.64 2.40 13.40
N GLU A 59 -15.10 1.28 13.87
CA GLU A 59 -14.63 1.10 15.24
C GLU A 59 -13.27 1.74 15.53
N ASN A 60 -12.47 1.98 14.51
CA ASN A 60 -11.17 2.66 14.63
C ASN A 60 -10.85 3.44 13.35
N PRO A 61 -11.22 4.72 13.25
CA PRO A 61 -11.01 5.52 12.04
C PRO A 61 -9.56 5.80 11.65
N LEU A 62 -8.58 5.40 12.47
CA LEU A 62 -7.17 5.48 12.14
C LEU A 62 -6.68 4.28 11.31
N LEU A 63 -7.52 3.25 11.17
CA LEU A 63 -7.25 2.05 10.40
C LEU A 63 -8.25 1.92 9.25
N THR A 64 -7.84 1.17 8.23
CA THR A 64 -8.67 0.88 7.06
C THR A 64 -9.11 -0.57 7.01
N ASP A 65 -10.21 -0.82 6.31
CA ASP A 65 -10.68 -2.15 5.97
C ASP A 65 -9.91 -2.65 4.73
N ARG A 66 -8.62 -2.95 4.95
CA ARG A 66 -7.63 -3.37 3.94
C ARG A 66 -6.84 -4.56 4.45
N PHE A 67 -6.50 -5.45 3.54
CA PHE A 67 -5.51 -6.48 3.80
C PHE A 67 -4.53 -6.62 2.64
N GLU A 68 -3.36 -7.13 2.96
CA GLU A 68 -2.37 -7.62 2.01
C GLU A 68 -2.06 -9.09 2.30
N LEU A 69 -1.87 -9.88 1.23
CA LEU A 69 -1.47 -11.28 1.34
C LEU A 69 0.03 -11.40 1.06
N PHE A 70 0.76 -11.89 2.03
CA PHE A 70 2.18 -12.20 1.91
C PHE A 70 2.41 -13.71 1.84
N ILE A 71 3.35 -14.14 0.98
CA ILE A 71 3.83 -15.52 0.87
C ILE A 71 5.33 -15.44 0.58
N CYS A 72 6.13 -16.20 1.32
CA CYS A 72 7.60 -16.23 1.15
C CYS A 72 8.26 -14.83 1.21
N GLY A 73 7.77 -13.93 2.06
CA GLY A 73 8.29 -12.58 2.23
C GLY A 73 7.93 -11.62 1.09
N HIS A 74 6.95 -11.92 0.26
CA HIS A 74 6.51 -11.07 -0.84
C HIS A 74 4.99 -10.87 -0.82
N GLU A 75 4.54 -9.66 -1.16
CA GLU A 75 3.13 -9.36 -1.37
C GLU A 75 2.61 -10.02 -2.65
N TYR A 76 1.50 -10.73 -2.54
CA TYR A 76 0.79 -11.40 -3.64
C TYR A 76 -0.55 -10.78 -3.98
N ALA A 77 -1.23 -10.22 -3.00
CA ALA A 77 -2.50 -9.55 -3.21
C ALA A 77 -2.70 -8.40 -2.23
N ASN A 78 -3.43 -7.39 -2.67
CA ASN A 78 -3.86 -6.26 -1.89
C ASN A 78 -5.36 -6.04 -2.14
N ALA A 79 -6.15 -5.93 -1.10
CA ALA A 79 -7.59 -5.77 -1.21
C ALA A 79 -8.14 -4.88 -0.10
N PHE A 80 -9.19 -4.13 -0.41
CA PHE A 80 -9.85 -3.27 0.57
C PHE A 80 -11.31 -3.03 0.22
N SER A 81 -12.07 -2.61 1.23
CA SER A 81 -13.36 -1.98 1.00
C SER A 81 -13.12 -0.61 0.36
N GLU A 82 -13.68 -0.41 -0.83
CA GLU A 82 -13.51 0.83 -1.59
C GLU A 82 -14.11 2.03 -0.87
N LEU A 83 -13.35 3.11 -0.77
CA LEU A 83 -13.87 4.38 -0.29
C LEU A 83 -14.84 4.95 -1.33
N ASN A 84 -16.12 5.03 -0.98
CA ASN A 84 -17.20 5.46 -1.86
C ASN A 84 -17.87 6.78 -1.46
N ASP A 85 -17.27 7.49 -0.50
CA ASP A 85 -17.71 8.84 -0.08
C ASP A 85 -16.83 9.89 -0.80
N PRO A 86 -17.36 10.70 -1.72
CA PRO A 86 -16.58 11.69 -2.45
C PRO A 86 -16.00 12.79 -1.55
N VAL A 87 -16.68 13.10 -0.43
CA VAL A 87 -16.19 14.14 0.51
C VAL A 87 -14.97 13.63 1.27
N ASP A 88 -15.06 12.44 1.86
CA ASP A 88 -13.92 11.78 2.54
C ASP A 88 -12.76 11.57 1.54
N GLN A 89 -13.04 11.12 0.32
CA GLN A 89 -12.00 10.93 -0.71
C GLN A 89 -11.30 12.24 -1.08
N ALA A 90 -12.04 13.33 -1.24
CA ALA A 90 -11.44 14.64 -1.53
C ALA A 90 -10.53 15.11 -0.39
N GLU A 91 -10.89 14.87 0.87
CA GLU A 91 -10.05 15.17 2.03
C GLU A 91 -8.76 14.34 2.02
N ARG A 92 -8.87 13.02 1.68
CA ARG A 92 -7.70 12.16 1.55
C ARG A 92 -6.73 12.62 0.47
N PHE A 93 -7.24 12.98 -0.70
CA PHE A 93 -6.39 13.50 -1.76
C PHE A 93 -5.70 14.81 -1.39
N ARG A 94 -6.37 15.72 -0.66
CA ARG A 94 -5.71 16.93 -0.15
C ARG A 94 -4.57 16.60 0.81
N ALA A 95 -4.80 15.67 1.75
CA ALA A 95 -3.75 15.22 2.67
C ALA A 95 -2.57 14.57 1.93
N GLN A 96 -2.82 13.82 0.85
CA GLN A 96 -1.76 13.26 0.00
C GLN A 96 -0.95 14.35 -0.71
N VAL A 97 -1.61 15.39 -1.24
CA VAL A 97 -0.92 16.53 -1.86
C VAL A 97 -0.05 17.26 -0.83
N GLU A 98 -0.56 17.49 0.38
CA GLU A 98 0.22 18.10 1.46
C GLU A 98 1.45 17.25 1.84
N ALA A 99 1.29 15.93 1.92
CA ALA A 99 2.40 15.01 2.17
C ALA A 99 3.45 15.07 1.06
N LYS A 100 3.01 15.13 -0.20
CA LYS A 100 3.88 15.28 -1.38
C LYS A 100 4.66 16.58 -1.36
N ASP A 101 4.01 17.68 -1.02
CA ASP A 101 4.64 19.00 -0.90
C ASP A 101 5.68 19.04 0.25
N MET A 102 5.52 18.17 1.24
CA MET A 102 6.49 17.98 2.33
C MET A 102 7.62 17.01 1.99
N GLY A 103 7.60 16.37 0.81
CA GLY A 103 8.68 15.51 0.32
C GLY A 103 8.36 14.01 0.28
N ASP A 104 7.11 13.60 0.48
CA ASP A 104 6.69 12.21 0.28
C ASP A 104 6.50 11.92 -1.22
N ASP A 105 7.52 11.32 -1.84
CA ASP A 105 7.51 11.00 -3.28
C ASP A 105 6.48 9.91 -3.66
N GLU A 106 6.01 9.12 -2.69
CA GLU A 106 4.99 8.09 -2.91
C GLU A 106 3.56 8.64 -2.83
N ALA A 107 3.39 9.86 -2.31
CA ALA A 107 2.08 10.46 -2.14
C ALA A 107 1.39 10.77 -3.47
N MET A 108 0.09 10.53 -3.52
CA MET A 108 -0.76 10.71 -4.70
C MET A 108 -1.05 12.21 -4.96
N GLY A 109 -1.32 12.54 -6.24
CA GLY A 109 -1.89 13.82 -6.62
C GLY A 109 -3.40 13.88 -6.38
N TYR A 110 -3.97 15.09 -6.50
CA TYR A 110 -5.42 15.27 -6.46
C TYR A 110 -6.03 14.93 -7.83
N ASP A 111 -7.00 14.01 -7.84
CA ASP A 111 -7.73 13.59 -9.05
C ASP A 111 -9.19 14.08 -9.00
N GLU A 112 -9.46 15.18 -9.70
CA GLU A 112 -10.80 15.78 -9.78
C GLU A 112 -11.79 14.89 -10.54
N ASP A 113 -11.33 14.18 -11.57
CA ASP A 113 -12.18 13.30 -12.37
C ASP A 113 -12.63 12.08 -11.56
N TYR A 114 -11.75 11.55 -10.72
CA TYR A 114 -12.09 10.49 -9.78
C TYR A 114 -13.15 10.94 -8.76
N ILE A 115 -12.98 12.13 -8.17
CA ILE A 115 -13.99 12.70 -7.25
C ILE A 115 -15.33 12.87 -7.94
N ARG A 116 -15.33 13.46 -9.13
CA ARG A 116 -16.55 13.63 -9.95
C ARG A 116 -17.23 12.29 -10.26
N ALA A 117 -16.47 11.25 -10.56
CA ALA A 117 -17.01 9.91 -10.77
C ALA A 117 -17.69 9.36 -9.51
N LEU A 118 -17.10 9.55 -8.33
CA LEU A 118 -17.72 9.16 -7.06
C LEU A 118 -19.02 9.92 -6.76
N GLU A 119 -19.11 11.21 -7.14
CA GLU A 119 -20.32 12.02 -6.96
C GLU A 119 -21.53 11.49 -7.76
N TYR A 120 -21.32 10.77 -8.85
CA TYR A 120 -22.39 10.06 -9.57
C TYR A 120 -22.93 8.85 -8.80
N GLY A 121 -22.21 8.42 -7.78
CA GLY A 121 -22.59 7.34 -6.87
C GLY A 121 -21.83 6.04 -7.15
N MET A 122 -21.14 5.55 -6.12
CA MET A 122 -20.49 4.24 -6.12
C MET A 122 -21.16 3.38 -5.03
N PRO A 123 -21.72 2.22 -5.37
CA PRO A 123 -22.26 1.31 -4.36
C PRO A 123 -21.14 0.75 -3.47
N PRO A 124 -21.46 0.21 -2.28
CA PRO A 124 -20.48 -0.53 -1.50
C PRO A 124 -19.83 -1.62 -2.35
N ALA A 125 -18.50 -1.59 -2.44
CA ALA A 125 -17.72 -2.49 -3.24
C ALA A 125 -16.42 -2.88 -2.51
N GLY A 126 -15.89 -4.04 -2.81
CA GLY A 126 -14.54 -4.46 -2.45
C GLY A 126 -13.70 -4.62 -3.71
N GLY A 127 -12.48 -4.08 -3.68
CA GLY A 127 -11.49 -4.25 -4.72
C GLY A 127 -10.41 -5.23 -4.32
N VAL A 128 -9.86 -5.97 -5.29
CA VAL A 128 -8.71 -6.84 -5.08
C VAL A 128 -7.75 -6.74 -6.26
N GLY A 129 -6.47 -6.52 -5.94
CA GLY A 129 -5.35 -6.66 -6.87
C GLY A 129 -4.57 -7.93 -6.54
N ILE A 130 -4.26 -8.73 -7.58
CA ILE A 130 -3.45 -9.95 -7.44
C ILE A 130 -2.26 -9.85 -8.39
N GLY A 131 -1.05 -10.00 -7.87
CA GLY A 131 0.17 -10.03 -8.66
C GLY A 131 0.31 -11.34 -9.44
N ILE A 132 -0.24 -11.39 -10.66
CA ILE A 132 -0.28 -12.62 -11.47
C ILE A 132 1.14 -13.14 -11.74
N ASP A 133 2.09 -12.27 -12.04
CA ASP A 133 3.47 -12.69 -12.30
C ASP A 133 4.09 -13.34 -11.05
N ARG A 134 3.90 -12.76 -9.87
CA ARG A 134 4.33 -13.35 -8.60
C ARG A 134 3.64 -14.69 -8.33
N LEU A 135 2.34 -14.78 -8.62
CA LEU A 135 1.59 -16.04 -8.48
C LEU A 135 2.14 -17.13 -9.41
N VAL A 136 2.45 -16.79 -10.66
CA VAL A 136 3.07 -17.73 -11.61
C VAL A 136 4.45 -18.14 -11.12
N MET A 137 5.29 -17.20 -10.65
CA MET A 137 6.58 -17.52 -10.04
C MET A 137 6.46 -18.55 -8.92
N LEU A 138 5.51 -18.36 -8.01
CA LEU A 138 5.26 -19.29 -6.91
C LEU A 138 4.85 -20.69 -7.40
N LEU A 139 3.92 -20.75 -8.35
CA LEU A 139 3.37 -22.02 -8.86
C LEU A 139 4.36 -22.80 -9.74
N THR A 140 5.33 -22.12 -10.34
CA THR A 140 6.33 -22.72 -11.22
C THR A 140 7.72 -22.85 -10.58
N ASP A 141 7.85 -22.47 -9.30
CA ASP A 141 9.14 -22.42 -8.58
C ASP A 141 10.19 -21.59 -9.32
N SER A 142 9.78 -20.47 -9.91
CA SER A 142 10.66 -19.57 -10.67
C SER A 142 11.21 -18.47 -9.78
N ALA A 143 12.53 -18.33 -9.73
CA ALA A 143 13.21 -17.38 -8.84
C ALA A 143 13.14 -15.93 -9.31
N THR A 144 12.88 -15.67 -10.59
CA THR A 144 12.86 -14.32 -11.15
C THR A 144 11.60 -14.05 -11.97
N ILE A 145 11.14 -12.82 -11.94
CA ILE A 145 9.99 -12.38 -12.73
C ILE A 145 10.24 -12.50 -14.24
N ARG A 146 11.51 -12.40 -14.68
CA ARG A 146 11.89 -12.55 -16.09
C ARG A 146 11.58 -13.91 -16.67
N ASP A 147 11.60 -14.94 -15.82
CA ASP A 147 11.37 -16.34 -16.24
C ASP A 147 9.88 -16.60 -16.51
N VAL A 148 8.99 -15.76 -16.02
CA VAL A 148 7.53 -15.90 -16.17
C VAL A 148 6.90 -14.87 -17.11
N LEU A 149 7.62 -13.82 -17.47
CA LEU A 149 7.17 -12.83 -18.46
C LEU A 149 7.37 -13.34 -19.88
N LEU A 150 6.30 -13.33 -20.68
CA LEU A 150 6.38 -13.75 -22.09
C LEU A 150 7.26 -12.82 -22.94
N PHE A 151 7.25 -11.53 -22.65
CA PHE A 151 7.99 -10.49 -23.38
C PHE A 151 8.65 -9.53 -22.38
N PRO A 152 9.75 -9.96 -21.69
CA PRO A 152 10.45 -9.10 -20.76
C PRO A 152 11.09 -7.91 -21.50
N HIS A 153 11.00 -6.73 -20.88
CA HIS A 153 11.68 -5.55 -21.40
C HIS A 153 13.20 -5.75 -21.35
N MET A 154 13.85 -5.66 -22.51
CA MET A 154 15.28 -5.83 -22.65
C MET A 154 15.96 -4.48 -22.86
N ARG A 155 17.27 -4.39 -22.53
CA ARG A 155 18.06 -3.23 -22.91
C ARG A 155 18.26 -3.21 -24.41
N ASP A 156 18.22 -2.00 -24.99
CA ASP A 156 18.56 -1.82 -26.40
C ASP A 156 19.97 -2.37 -26.66
N GLU A 157 20.11 -3.14 -27.75
CA GLU A 157 21.42 -3.56 -28.24
C GLU A 157 22.17 -2.31 -28.69
N ARG A 158 23.34 -2.07 -28.11
CA ARG A 158 24.23 -0.95 -28.47
C ARG A 158 25.12 -1.36 -29.66
#